data_35842f6434027be136b0a29b614fb791
#
_entry.id   35842f6434027be136b0a29b614fb791
#
_cell.length_a   1.000
_cell.length_b   1.000
_cell.length_c   1.000
_cell.angle_alpha   90.00
_cell.angle_beta   90.00
_cell.angle_gamma   90.00
#
_symmetry.space_group_name_H-M   'P 1'
#
loop_
_entity.id
_entity.type
_entity.pdbx_description
1 polymer ?
#
loop_
_entity_poly.entity_id
_entity_poly.type
_entity_poly.pdbx_seq_one_letter_code
_entity_poly.pdbx_strand_id
1 'polypeptide(L)'
;MELQTTIEGAIDPYTTSCLNRNHQHTIDSIFLKKKFDRGFNFGLNSIMSKFSNKIVNGNSLEILKKIPDKTFDLVFADPPYNMQIGEKLKRPDDSKVNGVNDEWDKFSNFKHYDDFCKSWLKECKRILKDNGTIWVIGTYHNIFRLGYHLQNLNYWILNDVIWRKNNPMPNFKGTRLTNAHETLIWASKNKKSKYTFNYQSLKCLNDDLQMRSDWTLPICNGKERLKKNGKKVHSTQKPEVLLYRIILATTNKGDVIFDPFLGTGTTAVVAKKLGRRYFGIEKDKKYFTAAHQRINKTNVIEDNYLDTLQNNKSKPRVPFGSLIEMGLIKPGTLLFDQKKKYNAKIMVDGSLKCQQTEGSIHKVAAKIIGAESCNGWTYWHYQSGNNLKPIDELRERLRPAS
;
A
#
# COMPACT_ATOMS: atom_id res chain seq x y z
N MET A 1 33.37 -25.81 73.77
CA MET A 1 33.46 -27.28 73.57
C MET A 1 32.54 -27.54 72.37
N GLU A 2 33.15 -27.73 71.26
CA GLU A 2 32.56 -27.77 69.88
C GLU A 2 31.94 -29.15 69.63
N LEU A 3 30.89 -29.16 68.85
CA LEU A 3 30.44 -30.35 68.13
C LEU A 3 30.10 -29.96 66.70
N GLN A 4 31.06 -30.30 65.85
CA GLN A 4 30.87 -30.42 64.42
C GLN A 4 30.00 -31.62 64.12
N THR A 5 28.98 -31.49 63.29
CA THR A 5 28.30 -32.60 62.63
C THR A 5 28.26 -32.32 61.14
N THR A 6 29.10 -33.05 60.44
CA THR A 6 29.18 -33.23 59.01
C THR A 6 27.93 -34.00 58.54
N ILE A 7 27.22 -33.48 57.54
CA ILE A 7 26.24 -34.23 56.74
C ILE A 7 26.79 -34.37 55.35
N GLU A 8 27.37 -35.52 55.04
CA GLU A 8 27.59 -36.00 53.67
C GLU A 8 26.25 -36.48 53.10
N GLY A 9 25.70 -35.77 52.14
CA GLY A 9 24.58 -36.23 51.35
C GLY A 9 25.06 -36.66 49.96
N ALA A 10 24.97 -37.93 49.69
CA ALA A 10 25.36 -38.57 48.42
C ALA A 10 24.51 -37.99 47.30
N ILE A 11 25.16 -37.41 46.29
CA ILE A 11 24.55 -36.99 45.03
C ILE A 11 24.53 -38.17 44.10
N ASP A 12 23.33 -38.64 43.75
CA ASP A 12 23.09 -39.71 42.78
C ASP A 12 23.63 -39.33 41.39
N PRO A 13 24.53 -40.14 40.79
CA PRO A 13 25.14 -39.85 39.49
C PRO A 13 24.16 -39.88 38.29
N TYR A 14 22.94 -40.38 38.47
CA TYR A 14 21.94 -40.47 37.39
C TYR A 14 21.14 -39.18 37.15
N THR A 15 21.09 -38.25 38.07
CA THR A 15 20.35 -36.99 37.93
C THR A 15 21.11 -35.94 37.09
N THR A 16 22.43 -35.99 37.05
CA THR A 16 23.25 -35.05 36.26
C THR A 16 23.25 -35.33 34.76
N SER A 17 22.98 -36.58 34.31
CA SER A 17 23.01 -36.98 32.90
C SER A 17 21.72 -36.56 32.15
N CYS A 18 20.57 -36.44 32.83
CA CYS A 18 19.32 -36.06 32.21
C CYS A 18 19.21 -34.54 32.00
N LEU A 19 19.74 -33.72 32.89
CA LEU A 19 19.73 -32.26 32.75
C LEU A 19 20.64 -31.75 31.63
N ASN A 20 21.80 -32.40 31.45
CA ASN A 20 22.71 -32.02 30.37
C ASN A 20 22.22 -32.45 28.97
N ARG A 21 21.51 -33.55 28.82
CA ARG A 21 20.95 -33.96 27.50
C ARG A 21 19.81 -33.03 27.04
N ASN A 22 18.93 -32.60 27.94
CA ASN A 22 17.86 -31.70 27.58
C ASN A 22 18.36 -30.29 27.26
N HIS A 23 19.41 -29.80 27.90
CA HIS A 23 20.02 -28.51 27.57
C HIS A 23 20.76 -28.55 26.21
N GLN A 24 21.46 -29.65 25.92
CA GLN A 24 22.18 -29.83 24.66
C GLN A 24 21.19 -29.91 23.48
N HIS A 25 20.09 -30.66 23.58
CA HIS A 25 19.04 -30.71 22.56
C HIS A 25 18.33 -29.39 22.36
N THR A 26 18.16 -28.57 23.41
CA THR A 26 17.54 -27.23 23.29
C THR A 26 18.50 -26.25 22.63
N ILE A 27 19.79 -26.28 22.93
CA ILE A 27 20.83 -25.45 22.32
C ILE A 27 21.00 -25.84 20.85
N ASP A 28 21.07 -27.13 20.52
CA ASP A 28 21.22 -27.59 19.15
C ASP A 28 20.00 -27.28 18.28
N SER A 29 18.78 -27.35 18.85
CA SER A 29 17.56 -26.96 18.15
C SER A 29 17.50 -25.44 17.87
N ILE A 30 17.99 -24.61 18.79
CA ILE A 30 18.08 -23.16 18.63
C ILE A 30 19.17 -22.80 17.60
N PHE A 31 20.30 -23.48 17.61
CA PHE A 31 21.38 -23.29 16.64
C PHE A 31 20.98 -23.75 15.22
N LEU A 32 20.29 -24.88 15.10
CA LEU A 32 19.76 -25.39 13.83
C LEU A 32 18.69 -24.46 13.28
N LYS A 33 17.78 -23.97 14.13
CA LYS A 33 16.76 -22.99 13.74
C LYS A 33 17.39 -21.67 13.28
N LYS A 34 18.39 -21.13 14.00
CA LYS A 34 19.14 -19.93 13.58
C LYS A 34 19.96 -20.13 12.30
N LYS A 35 20.50 -21.32 12.07
CA LYS A 35 21.25 -21.65 10.85
C LYS A 35 20.31 -21.84 9.65
N PHE A 36 19.14 -22.42 9.87
CA PHE A 36 18.09 -22.57 8.86
C PHE A 36 17.49 -21.20 8.50
N ASP A 37 17.18 -20.35 9.48
CA ASP A 37 16.68 -19.00 9.26
C ASP A 37 17.70 -18.09 8.55
N ARG A 38 19.00 -18.22 8.84
CA ARG A 38 20.05 -17.46 8.13
C ARG A 38 20.23 -17.95 6.69
N GLY A 39 20.20 -19.26 6.43
CA GLY A 39 20.29 -19.83 5.09
C GLY A 39 19.07 -19.48 4.23
N PHE A 40 17.87 -19.51 4.82
CA PHE A 40 16.62 -19.14 4.18
C PHE A 40 16.57 -17.65 3.85
N ASN A 41 16.99 -16.77 4.78
CA ASN A 41 17.09 -15.33 4.55
C ASN A 41 18.16 -14.96 3.50
N PHE A 42 19.29 -15.69 3.44
CA PHE A 42 20.31 -15.46 2.42
C PHE A 42 19.81 -15.85 1.02
N GLY A 43 19.07 -16.94 0.90
CA GLY A 43 18.43 -17.37 -0.35
C GLY A 43 17.33 -16.39 -0.81
N LEU A 44 16.47 -15.95 0.10
CA LEU A 44 15.44 -14.96 -0.16
C LEU A 44 16.03 -13.62 -0.60
N ASN A 45 17.07 -13.11 0.06
CA ASN A 45 17.74 -11.87 -0.31
C ASN A 45 18.39 -11.96 -1.69
N SER A 46 18.97 -13.10 -2.06
CA SER A 46 19.54 -13.36 -3.40
C SER A 46 18.43 -13.38 -4.48
N ILE A 47 17.29 -13.99 -4.22
CA ILE A 47 16.14 -14.01 -5.13
C ILE A 47 15.52 -12.62 -5.25
N MET A 48 15.33 -11.93 -4.14
CA MET A 48 14.77 -10.56 -4.10
C MET A 48 15.65 -9.56 -4.86
N SER A 49 16.98 -9.71 -4.84
CA SER A 49 17.89 -8.85 -5.59
C SER A 49 17.74 -9.00 -7.10
N LYS A 50 17.35 -10.18 -7.60
CA LYS A 50 17.12 -10.43 -9.04
C LYS A 50 15.89 -9.68 -9.58
N PHE A 51 14.87 -9.47 -8.74
CA PHE A 51 13.59 -8.88 -9.12
C PHE A 51 13.34 -7.51 -8.44
N SER A 52 14.42 -6.79 -8.15
CA SER A 52 14.36 -5.50 -7.46
C SER A 52 15.13 -4.43 -8.23
N ASN A 53 14.49 -3.27 -8.45
CA ASN A 53 15.02 -2.12 -9.18
C ASN A 53 15.52 -2.44 -10.59
N LYS A 54 14.75 -3.26 -11.29
CA LYS A 54 15.10 -3.78 -12.62
C LYS A 54 13.94 -3.69 -13.59
N ILE A 55 14.25 -3.51 -14.87
CA ILE A 55 13.32 -3.70 -15.97
C ILE A 55 13.90 -4.68 -16.98
N VAL A 56 13.06 -5.46 -17.64
CA VAL A 56 13.45 -6.50 -18.57
C VAL A 56 12.74 -6.31 -19.90
N ASN A 57 13.48 -6.41 -21.01
CA ASN A 57 12.89 -6.41 -22.34
C ASN A 57 12.49 -7.82 -22.73
N GLY A 58 11.22 -8.07 -23.01
CA GLY A 58 10.73 -9.36 -23.46
C GLY A 58 9.22 -9.56 -23.32
N ASN A 59 8.78 -10.77 -23.64
CA ASN A 59 7.37 -11.15 -23.54
C ASN A 59 6.97 -11.42 -22.09
N SER A 60 5.93 -10.71 -21.61
CA SER A 60 5.44 -10.84 -20.24
C SER A 60 5.01 -12.25 -19.89
N LEU A 61 4.30 -12.97 -20.78
CA LEU A 61 3.84 -14.34 -20.51
C LEU A 61 4.99 -15.34 -20.33
N GLU A 62 6.11 -15.12 -21.00
CA GLU A 62 7.29 -15.98 -20.90
C GLU A 62 8.10 -15.68 -19.64
N ILE A 63 8.26 -14.38 -19.33
CA ILE A 63 9.06 -13.94 -18.19
C ILE A 63 8.32 -14.22 -16.88
N LEU A 64 7.01 -13.98 -16.83
CA LEU A 64 6.17 -14.27 -15.65
C LEU A 64 6.35 -15.71 -15.13
N LYS A 65 6.41 -16.70 -16.02
CA LYS A 65 6.62 -18.11 -15.67
C LYS A 65 7.95 -18.39 -14.93
N LYS A 66 8.95 -17.52 -15.12
CA LYS A 66 10.28 -17.64 -14.53
C LYS A 66 10.42 -16.94 -13.17
N ILE A 67 9.40 -16.17 -12.77
CA ILE A 67 9.39 -15.43 -11.51
C ILE A 67 8.91 -16.37 -10.40
N PRO A 68 9.60 -16.42 -9.26
CA PRO A 68 9.16 -17.23 -8.11
C PRO A 68 7.81 -16.79 -7.56
N ASP A 69 7.12 -17.71 -6.89
CA ASP A 69 5.90 -17.44 -6.16
C ASP A 69 6.13 -16.38 -5.08
N LYS A 70 5.09 -15.63 -4.75
CA LYS A 70 5.06 -14.70 -3.59
C LYS A 70 6.22 -13.69 -3.58
N THR A 71 6.56 -13.13 -4.73
CA THR A 71 7.69 -12.21 -4.90
C THR A 71 7.31 -10.75 -4.67
N PHE A 72 6.10 -10.33 -5.10
CA PHE A 72 5.71 -8.92 -5.16
C PHE A 72 4.61 -8.54 -4.16
N ASP A 73 4.70 -7.31 -3.66
CA ASP A 73 3.71 -6.73 -2.75
C ASP A 73 2.53 -6.13 -3.52
N LEU A 74 2.81 -5.52 -4.67
CA LEU A 74 1.83 -4.90 -5.55
C LEU A 74 2.10 -5.28 -7.01
N VAL A 75 1.03 -5.61 -7.74
CA VAL A 75 1.02 -5.61 -9.20
C VAL A 75 0.18 -4.43 -9.69
N PHE A 76 0.74 -3.61 -10.57
CA PHE A 76 -0.03 -2.66 -11.37
C PHE A 76 0.05 -3.11 -12.84
N ALA A 77 -1.09 -3.22 -13.51
CA ALA A 77 -1.15 -3.69 -14.88
C ALA A 77 -2.01 -2.76 -15.76
N ASP A 78 -1.39 -2.27 -16.83
CA ASP A 78 -2.02 -1.54 -17.94
C ASP A 78 -1.94 -2.41 -19.21
N PRO A 79 -2.76 -3.50 -19.30
CA PRO A 79 -2.64 -4.48 -20.36
C PRO A 79 -3.11 -3.92 -21.70
N PRO A 80 -2.85 -4.58 -22.84
CA PRO A 80 -3.51 -4.29 -24.10
C PRO A 80 -5.02 -4.21 -23.95
N TYR A 81 -5.66 -3.24 -24.61
CA TYR A 81 -7.10 -2.98 -24.47
C TYR A 81 -7.94 -3.69 -25.54
N ASN A 82 -7.30 -4.25 -26.57
CA ASN A 82 -7.96 -4.78 -27.75
C ASN A 82 -8.88 -3.71 -28.39
N MET A 83 -8.35 -2.50 -28.49
CA MET A 83 -9.08 -1.39 -29.11
C MET A 83 -9.19 -1.62 -30.61
N GLN A 84 -10.31 -2.15 -31.06
CA GLN A 84 -10.62 -2.34 -32.47
C GLN A 84 -10.97 -0.97 -33.13
N ILE A 85 -10.01 -0.05 -33.13
CA ILE A 85 -10.18 1.27 -33.75
C ILE A 85 -9.86 1.11 -35.22
N GLY A 86 -10.89 1.27 -36.10
CA GLY A 86 -10.69 1.25 -37.55
C GLY A 86 -9.70 2.32 -38.01
N GLU A 87 -9.00 2.03 -39.10
CA GLU A 87 -7.81 2.77 -39.59
C GLU A 87 -8.00 4.26 -39.94
N LYS A 88 -9.22 4.81 -39.93
CA LYS A 88 -9.54 6.14 -40.44
C LYS A 88 -10.19 7.06 -39.41
N LEU A 89 -9.46 7.38 -38.32
CA LEU A 89 -9.85 8.50 -37.47
C LEU A 89 -9.26 9.80 -38.03
N LYS A 90 -10.12 10.69 -38.51
CA LYS A 90 -9.77 12.04 -38.93
C LYS A 90 -10.34 13.06 -37.95
N ARG A 91 -9.65 14.17 -37.73
CA ARG A 91 -10.20 15.36 -37.07
C ARG A 91 -11.16 16.12 -38.00
N PRO A 92 -11.91 17.10 -37.51
CA PRO A 92 -12.76 17.94 -38.33
C PRO A 92 -12.01 18.69 -39.45
N ASP A 93 -10.71 18.92 -39.28
CA ASP A 93 -9.82 19.55 -40.25
C ASP A 93 -9.16 18.55 -41.23
N ASP A 94 -9.73 17.34 -41.34
CA ASP A 94 -9.21 16.21 -42.16
C ASP A 94 -7.81 15.70 -41.77
N SER A 95 -7.17 16.27 -40.77
CA SER A 95 -5.90 15.76 -40.26
C SER A 95 -6.06 14.38 -39.65
N LYS A 96 -5.12 13.46 -39.92
CA LYS A 96 -5.14 12.10 -39.35
C LYS A 96 -4.93 12.14 -37.84
N VAL A 97 -5.79 11.47 -37.12
CA VAL A 97 -5.56 11.16 -35.69
C VAL A 97 -4.73 9.90 -35.60
N ASN A 98 -3.51 9.99 -35.08
CA ASN A 98 -2.75 8.80 -34.71
C ASN A 98 -3.46 8.16 -33.49
N GLY A 99 -4.42 7.28 -33.72
CA GLY A 99 -5.01 6.40 -32.74
C GLY A 99 -4.04 5.30 -32.35
N VAL A 100 -4.41 4.51 -31.34
CA VAL A 100 -3.67 3.30 -30.98
C VAL A 100 -3.92 2.28 -32.10
N ASN A 101 -2.92 2.04 -32.92
CA ASN A 101 -2.94 1.01 -33.98
C ASN A 101 -1.69 0.12 -33.87
N ASP A 102 -1.22 -0.05 -32.67
CA ASP A 102 -0.02 -0.81 -32.36
C ASP A 102 -0.33 -2.32 -32.42
N GLU A 103 0.59 -3.11 -33.00
CA GLU A 103 0.44 -4.57 -33.15
C GLU A 103 0.23 -5.30 -31.82
N TRP A 104 0.76 -4.76 -30.72
CA TRP A 104 0.59 -5.35 -29.40
C TRP A 104 -0.86 -5.25 -28.86
N ASP A 105 -1.72 -4.40 -29.42
CA ASP A 105 -3.12 -4.22 -29.03
C ASP A 105 -4.12 -4.96 -29.96
N LYS A 106 -3.63 -5.77 -30.90
CA LYS A 106 -4.44 -6.50 -31.88
C LYS A 106 -4.59 -7.96 -31.51
N PHE A 107 -5.82 -8.40 -31.35
CA PHE A 107 -6.17 -9.81 -31.12
C PHE A 107 -7.13 -10.28 -32.22
N SER A 108 -6.97 -11.52 -32.65
CA SER A 108 -7.78 -12.08 -33.75
C SER A 108 -9.27 -12.20 -33.38
N ASN A 109 -9.58 -12.45 -32.12
CA ASN A 109 -10.94 -12.55 -31.60
C ASN A 109 -10.94 -12.41 -30.06
N PHE A 110 -12.14 -12.32 -29.47
CA PHE A 110 -12.27 -12.17 -28.01
C PHE A 110 -11.82 -13.41 -27.23
N LYS A 111 -11.94 -14.61 -27.78
CA LYS A 111 -11.43 -15.81 -27.09
C LYS A 111 -9.93 -15.74 -26.92
N HIS A 112 -9.21 -15.36 -27.96
CA HIS A 112 -7.76 -15.19 -27.90
C HIS A 112 -7.35 -14.09 -26.90
N TYR A 113 -8.10 -12.98 -26.84
CA TYR A 113 -7.91 -11.95 -25.84
C TYR A 113 -8.18 -12.45 -24.42
N ASP A 114 -9.24 -13.22 -24.21
CA ASP A 114 -9.59 -13.80 -22.91
C ASP A 114 -8.54 -14.81 -22.43
N ASP A 115 -8.03 -15.67 -23.32
CA ASP A 115 -6.94 -16.60 -23.02
C ASP A 115 -5.66 -15.87 -22.61
N PHE A 116 -5.33 -14.79 -23.31
CA PHE A 116 -4.24 -13.90 -22.94
C PHE A 116 -4.47 -13.29 -21.54
N CYS A 117 -5.64 -12.69 -21.29
CA CYS A 117 -5.97 -12.08 -20.01
C CYS A 117 -5.92 -13.08 -18.84
N LYS A 118 -6.51 -14.24 -19.01
CA LYS A 118 -6.51 -15.33 -18.03
C LYS A 118 -5.08 -15.80 -17.71
N SER A 119 -4.23 -15.88 -18.73
CA SER A 119 -2.87 -16.39 -18.58
C SER A 119 -2.01 -15.46 -17.73
N TRP A 120 -1.94 -14.16 -18.05
CA TRP A 120 -1.11 -13.25 -17.26
C TRP A 120 -1.70 -12.96 -15.87
N LEU A 121 -3.03 -12.90 -15.72
CA LEU A 121 -3.67 -12.72 -14.41
C LEU A 121 -3.40 -13.91 -13.48
N LYS A 122 -3.44 -15.15 -14.00
CA LYS A 122 -3.10 -16.36 -13.24
C LYS A 122 -1.67 -16.29 -12.71
N GLU A 123 -0.71 -15.92 -13.55
CA GLU A 123 0.69 -15.78 -13.15
C GLU A 123 0.88 -14.62 -12.16
N CYS A 124 0.23 -13.47 -12.37
CA CYS A 124 0.26 -12.36 -11.42
C CYS A 124 -0.26 -12.78 -10.04
N LYS A 125 -1.31 -13.62 -9.98
CA LYS A 125 -1.80 -14.15 -8.71
C LYS A 125 -0.75 -15.03 -8.01
N ARG A 126 -0.04 -15.87 -8.74
CA ARG A 126 0.99 -16.76 -8.21
C ARG A 126 2.15 -15.98 -7.60
N ILE A 127 2.65 -14.97 -8.33
CA ILE A 127 3.81 -14.17 -7.91
C ILE A 127 3.49 -13.10 -6.86
N LEU A 128 2.22 -12.76 -6.63
CA LEU A 128 1.80 -11.91 -5.51
C LEU A 128 2.04 -12.61 -4.18
N LYS A 129 2.57 -11.88 -3.21
CA LYS A 129 2.60 -12.30 -1.80
C LYS A 129 1.19 -12.56 -1.28
N ASP A 130 1.04 -13.25 -0.16
CA ASP A 130 -0.29 -13.60 0.38
C ASP A 130 -1.12 -12.36 0.76
N ASN A 131 -0.45 -11.29 1.18
CA ASN A 131 -1.05 -9.99 1.48
C ASN A 131 -0.93 -8.97 0.32
N GLY A 132 -0.44 -9.42 -0.85
CA GLY A 132 -0.28 -8.58 -2.02
C GLY A 132 -1.61 -8.24 -2.69
N THR A 133 -1.59 -7.14 -3.44
CA THR A 133 -2.75 -6.64 -4.20
C THR A 133 -2.40 -6.40 -5.65
N ILE A 134 -3.44 -6.36 -6.49
CA ILE A 134 -3.34 -6.02 -7.90
C ILE A 134 -4.25 -4.84 -8.23
N TRP A 135 -3.74 -3.93 -9.04
CA TRP A 135 -4.51 -2.90 -9.73
C TRP A 135 -4.45 -3.16 -11.23
N VAL A 136 -5.61 -3.22 -11.85
CA VAL A 136 -5.71 -3.37 -13.30
C VAL A 136 -6.50 -2.21 -13.85
N ILE A 137 -5.96 -1.51 -14.87
CA ILE A 137 -6.64 -0.39 -15.52
C ILE A 137 -7.15 -0.80 -16.89
N GLY A 138 -8.28 -0.23 -17.28
CA GLY A 138 -8.86 -0.44 -18.60
C GLY A 138 -9.93 0.59 -18.96
N THR A 139 -10.38 0.51 -20.20
CA THR A 139 -11.53 1.24 -20.71
C THR A 139 -12.72 0.30 -20.88
N TYR A 140 -13.86 0.83 -21.35
CA TYR A 140 -15.05 0.03 -21.68
C TYR A 140 -14.78 -1.11 -22.69
N HIS A 141 -13.67 -1.07 -23.42
CA HIS A 141 -13.29 -2.13 -24.36
C HIS A 141 -12.92 -3.45 -23.65
N ASN A 142 -12.29 -3.38 -22.49
CA ASN A 142 -11.68 -4.53 -21.86
C ASN A 142 -11.98 -4.70 -20.35
N ILE A 143 -12.35 -3.64 -19.63
CA ILE A 143 -12.42 -3.69 -18.16
C ILE A 143 -13.41 -4.72 -17.63
N PHE A 144 -14.55 -4.92 -18.30
CA PHE A 144 -15.55 -5.91 -17.89
C PHE A 144 -15.03 -7.34 -18.05
N ARG A 145 -14.24 -7.64 -19.11
CA ARG A 145 -13.58 -8.93 -19.27
C ARG A 145 -12.50 -9.17 -18.24
N LEU A 146 -11.71 -8.14 -17.93
CA LEU A 146 -10.70 -8.20 -16.87
C LEU A 146 -11.34 -8.47 -15.51
N GLY A 147 -12.45 -7.80 -15.18
CA GLY A 147 -13.22 -8.03 -13.97
C GLY A 147 -13.76 -9.48 -13.88
N TYR A 148 -14.31 -10.00 -14.97
CA TYR A 148 -14.74 -11.39 -15.08
C TYR A 148 -13.59 -12.37 -14.80
N HIS A 149 -12.42 -12.18 -15.42
CA HIS A 149 -11.27 -13.06 -15.21
C HIS A 149 -10.69 -12.95 -13.80
N LEU A 150 -10.64 -11.77 -13.20
CA LEU A 150 -10.23 -11.60 -11.81
C LEU A 150 -11.10 -12.41 -10.86
N GLN A 151 -12.43 -12.34 -11.01
CA GLN A 151 -13.36 -13.10 -10.18
C GLN A 151 -13.22 -14.62 -10.39
N ASN A 152 -13.14 -15.09 -11.63
CA ASN A 152 -12.97 -16.52 -11.94
C ASN A 152 -11.63 -17.09 -11.46
N LEU A 153 -10.61 -16.27 -11.36
CA LEU A 153 -9.33 -16.63 -10.76
C LEU A 153 -9.33 -16.50 -9.23
N ASN A 154 -10.49 -16.24 -8.61
CA ASN A 154 -10.65 -16.07 -7.16
C ASN A 154 -9.77 -14.96 -6.56
N TYR A 155 -9.56 -13.85 -7.27
CA TYR A 155 -9.15 -12.62 -6.65
C TYR A 155 -10.31 -12.04 -5.84
N TRP A 156 -10.02 -11.34 -4.77
CA TRP A 156 -11.05 -10.64 -4.00
C TRP A 156 -11.06 -9.16 -4.37
N ILE A 157 -12.06 -8.73 -5.14
CA ILE A 157 -12.21 -7.33 -5.55
C ILE A 157 -12.51 -6.48 -4.32
N LEU A 158 -11.75 -5.43 -4.12
CA LEU A 158 -11.85 -4.48 -3.02
C LEU A 158 -12.61 -3.23 -3.42
N ASN A 159 -12.26 -2.65 -4.58
CA ASN A 159 -12.96 -1.52 -5.20
C ASN A 159 -12.81 -1.56 -6.72
N ASP A 160 -13.77 -0.96 -7.39
CA ASP A 160 -13.56 -0.29 -8.66
C ASP A 160 -13.28 1.21 -8.41
N VAL A 161 -12.42 1.79 -9.22
CA VAL A 161 -12.07 3.21 -9.13
C VAL A 161 -12.19 3.85 -10.50
N ILE A 162 -12.94 4.94 -10.57
CA ILE A 162 -13.14 5.70 -11.80
C ILE A 162 -12.12 6.85 -11.86
N TRP A 163 -11.18 6.76 -12.78
CA TRP A 163 -10.33 7.90 -13.11
C TRP A 163 -11.02 8.79 -14.12
N ARG A 164 -11.59 9.91 -13.66
CA ARG A 164 -12.17 10.96 -14.49
C ARG A 164 -11.06 11.87 -15.01
N LYS A 165 -11.00 12.02 -16.33
CA LYS A 165 -10.00 12.85 -17.02
C LYS A 165 -10.45 14.30 -17.03
N ASN A 166 -9.64 15.23 -16.54
CA ASN A 166 -9.96 16.68 -16.57
C ASN A 166 -10.07 17.21 -18.01
N ASN A 167 -9.31 16.62 -18.91
CA ASN A 167 -9.16 17.06 -20.31
C ASN A 167 -9.26 15.86 -21.26
N PRO A 168 -10.42 15.19 -21.35
CA PRO A 168 -10.61 14.03 -22.22
C PRO A 168 -10.54 14.47 -23.69
N MET A 169 -10.06 13.57 -24.55
CA MET A 169 -10.08 13.80 -25.99
C MET A 169 -11.53 13.74 -26.49
N PRO A 170 -12.04 14.73 -27.21
CA PRO A 170 -13.40 14.74 -27.72
C PRO A 170 -13.64 13.62 -28.74
N ASN A 171 -14.89 13.21 -28.90
CA ASN A 171 -15.30 12.39 -30.03
C ASN A 171 -15.49 13.27 -31.26
N PHE A 172 -14.49 13.28 -32.13
CA PHE A 172 -14.47 14.16 -33.30
C PHE A 172 -15.63 13.92 -34.29
N LYS A 173 -16.19 12.72 -34.35
CA LYS A 173 -17.33 12.40 -35.22
C LYS A 173 -18.69 12.78 -34.61
N GLY A 174 -18.76 13.12 -33.33
CA GLY A 174 -20.01 13.44 -32.66
C GLY A 174 -21.04 12.31 -32.60
N THR A 175 -20.62 11.07 -32.85
CA THR A 175 -21.51 9.89 -32.95
C THR A 175 -21.73 9.15 -31.66
N ARG A 176 -20.99 9.50 -30.62
CA ARG A 176 -21.08 8.90 -29.27
C ARG A 176 -20.50 9.84 -28.22
N LEU A 177 -20.70 9.52 -26.95
CA LEU A 177 -20.17 10.27 -25.83
C LEU A 177 -18.64 10.33 -25.85
N THR A 178 -18.08 11.43 -25.33
CA THR A 178 -16.65 11.57 -25.08
C THR A 178 -16.21 10.54 -24.03
N ASN A 179 -15.15 9.78 -24.30
CA ASN A 179 -14.59 8.82 -23.34
C ASN A 179 -13.81 9.55 -22.23
N ALA A 180 -14.53 10.05 -21.23
CA ALA A 180 -14.02 10.94 -20.19
C ALA A 180 -13.42 10.21 -18.98
N HIS A 181 -13.44 8.88 -18.92
CA HIS A 181 -12.88 8.13 -17.82
C HIS A 181 -12.22 6.82 -18.23
N GLU A 182 -11.42 6.30 -17.34
CA GLU A 182 -10.96 4.90 -17.33
C GLU A 182 -11.29 4.29 -15.97
N THR A 183 -11.48 2.97 -15.95
CA THR A 183 -11.81 2.22 -14.73
C THR A 183 -10.60 1.43 -14.28
N LEU A 184 -10.33 1.46 -12.97
CA LEU A 184 -9.35 0.60 -12.34
C LEU A 184 -10.08 -0.41 -11.44
N ILE A 185 -9.63 -1.64 -11.44
CA ILE A 185 -10.08 -2.65 -10.48
C ILE A 185 -8.94 -2.90 -9.51
N TRP A 186 -9.22 -2.71 -8.22
CA TRP A 186 -8.32 -3.06 -7.13
C TRP A 186 -8.78 -4.35 -6.46
N ALA A 187 -7.89 -5.33 -6.40
CA ALA A 187 -8.20 -6.62 -5.80
C ALA A 187 -7.05 -7.14 -4.94
N SER A 188 -7.37 -7.85 -3.87
CA SER A 188 -6.41 -8.62 -3.09
C SER A 188 -6.26 -10.03 -3.66
N LYS A 189 -5.15 -10.70 -3.34
CA LYS A 189 -4.87 -12.08 -3.79
C LYS A 189 -6.00 -13.04 -3.47
N ASN A 190 -6.62 -12.90 -2.30
CA ASN A 190 -7.78 -13.67 -1.85
C ASN A 190 -8.52 -12.93 -0.72
N LYS A 191 -9.71 -13.42 -0.33
CA LYS A 191 -10.56 -12.83 0.70
C LYS A 191 -9.88 -12.71 2.08
N LYS A 192 -8.91 -13.58 2.40
CA LYS A 192 -8.22 -13.61 3.71
C LYS A 192 -6.96 -12.75 3.73
N SER A 193 -6.55 -12.16 2.61
CA SER A 193 -5.35 -11.30 2.53
C SER A 193 -5.46 -10.09 3.46
N LYS A 194 -4.40 -9.87 4.25
CA LYS A 194 -4.26 -8.68 5.11
C LYS A 194 -3.49 -7.61 4.33
N TYR A 195 -4.13 -7.04 3.32
CA TYR A 195 -3.50 -6.08 2.41
C TYR A 195 -3.20 -4.73 3.10
N THR A 196 -2.21 -4.03 2.56
CA THR A 196 -1.87 -2.67 2.97
C THR A 196 -2.89 -1.68 2.42
N PHE A 197 -3.40 -0.78 3.28
CA PHE A 197 -4.19 0.38 2.88
C PHE A 197 -3.86 1.56 3.78
N ASN A 198 -3.16 2.54 3.26
CA ASN A 198 -2.67 3.70 4.00
C ASN A 198 -3.75 4.78 4.14
N TYR A 199 -4.80 4.47 4.88
CA TYR A 199 -5.99 5.29 5.05
C TYR A 199 -5.68 6.73 5.49
N GLN A 200 -4.82 6.91 6.49
CA GLN A 200 -4.48 8.23 7.01
C GLN A 200 -3.70 9.08 5.99
N SER A 201 -2.76 8.47 5.28
CA SER A 201 -2.03 9.16 4.21
C SER A 201 -2.96 9.64 3.09
N LEU A 202 -3.96 8.82 2.73
CA LEU A 202 -4.95 9.21 1.74
C LEU A 202 -5.88 10.30 2.23
N LYS A 203 -6.23 10.34 3.51
CA LYS A 203 -6.98 11.46 4.10
C LYS A 203 -6.19 12.76 4.01
N CYS A 204 -4.90 12.75 4.36
CA CYS A 204 -4.04 13.93 4.23
C CYS A 204 -3.95 14.44 2.79
N LEU A 205 -3.93 13.53 1.79
CA LEU A 205 -3.98 13.90 0.38
C LEU A 205 -5.36 14.46 -0.08
N ASN A 206 -6.38 14.39 0.75
CA ASN A 206 -7.75 14.75 0.44
C ASN A 206 -8.38 15.64 1.52
N ASP A 207 -7.62 16.61 2.04
CA ASP A 207 -8.06 17.61 3.01
C ASP A 207 -8.76 17.00 4.24
N ASP A 208 -8.16 15.94 4.80
CA ASP A 208 -8.68 15.13 5.90
C ASP A 208 -10.03 14.43 5.64
N LEU A 209 -10.53 14.46 4.42
CA LEU A 209 -11.70 13.69 4.01
C LEU A 209 -11.31 12.30 3.53
N GLN A 210 -12.18 11.32 3.72
CA GLN A 210 -11.97 9.98 3.18
C GLN A 210 -11.84 10.03 1.65
N MET A 211 -10.76 9.40 1.11
CA MET A 211 -10.58 9.31 -0.33
C MET A 211 -11.70 8.48 -0.96
N ARG A 212 -12.33 9.04 -1.98
CA ARG A 212 -13.41 8.40 -2.74
C ARG A 212 -12.86 7.55 -3.88
N SER A 213 -13.70 6.75 -4.50
CA SER A 213 -13.35 5.90 -5.64
C SER A 213 -13.54 6.59 -7.00
N ASP A 214 -13.83 7.90 -7.02
CA ASP A 214 -13.94 8.72 -8.24
C ASP A 214 -12.85 9.81 -8.24
N TRP A 215 -11.77 9.54 -8.97
CA TRP A 215 -10.59 10.41 -8.98
C TRP A 215 -10.59 11.32 -10.20
N THR A 216 -10.64 12.62 -9.99
CA THR A 216 -10.47 13.61 -11.05
C THR A 216 -8.98 13.96 -11.18
N LEU A 217 -8.33 13.45 -12.24
CA LEU A 217 -6.90 13.62 -12.49
C LEU A 217 -6.63 13.94 -13.96
N PRO A 218 -5.56 14.70 -14.26
CA PRO A 218 -5.20 15.01 -15.65
C PRO A 218 -4.71 13.76 -16.39
N ILE A 219 -4.84 13.77 -17.72
CA ILE A 219 -4.09 12.84 -18.58
C ILE A 219 -2.62 13.25 -18.62
N CYS A 220 -1.73 12.30 -18.94
CA CYS A 220 -0.32 12.60 -19.14
C CYS A 220 -0.13 13.64 -20.26
N ASN A 221 0.44 14.79 -19.94
CA ASN A 221 0.68 15.90 -20.87
C ASN A 221 1.96 16.69 -20.51
N GLY A 222 2.20 17.80 -21.20
CA GLY A 222 3.26 18.75 -20.92
C GLY A 222 4.67 18.10 -20.84
N LYS A 223 5.42 18.47 -19.81
CA LYS A 223 6.80 18.00 -19.55
C LYS A 223 6.88 16.52 -19.16
N GLU A 224 5.82 15.97 -18.59
CA GLU A 224 5.74 14.56 -18.20
C GLU A 224 5.64 13.62 -19.41
N ARG A 225 5.01 14.11 -20.49
CA ARG A 225 4.81 13.32 -21.71
C ARG A 225 6.11 13.14 -22.46
N LEU A 226 6.58 11.90 -22.56
CA LEU A 226 7.79 11.60 -23.31
C LEU A 226 7.62 11.86 -24.79
N LYS A 227 8.53 12.68 -25.35
CA LYS A 227 8.59 13.02 -26.76
C LYS A 227 9.98 12.74 -27.32
N LYS A 228 10.05 12.28 -28.58
CA LYS A 228 11.26 12.16 -29.37
C LYS A 228 11.01 12.84 -30.72
N ASN A 229 11.87 13.81 -31.08
CA ASN A 229 11.69 14.61 -32.28
C ASN A 229 10.29 15.23 -32.41
N GLY A 230 9.76 15.80 -31.29
CA GLY A 230 8.43 16.41 -31.26
C GLY A 230 7.25 15.43 -31.21
N LYS A 231 7.44 14.16 -31.51
CA LYS A 231 6.40 13.12 -31.52
C LYS A 231 6.32 12.39 -30.18
N LYS A 232 5.09 11.98 -29.77
CA LYS A 232 4.87 11.15 -28.58
C LYS A 232 5.61 9.82 -28.73
N VAL A 233 6.35 9.41 -27.71
CA VAL A 233 7.02 8.10 -27.67
C VAL A 233 6.00 6.97 -27.50
N HIS A 234 4.99 7.16 -26.63
CA HIS A 234 3.93 6.18 -26.37
C HIS A 234 2.56 6.85 -26.46
N SER A 235 1.61 6.20 -27.11
CA SER A 235 0.26 6.76 -27.37
C SER A 235 -0.55 6.95 -26.07
N THR A 236 -0.46 6.01 -25.14
CA THR A 236 -1.28 5.90 -23.92
C THR A 236 -0.49 5.96 -22.61
N GLN A 237 0.63 6.71 -22.56
CA GLN A 237 1.39 6.89 -21.32
C GLN A 237 0.48 7.34 -20.18
N LYS A 238 0.48 6.62 -19.06
CA LYS A 238 -0.29 6.98 -17.86
C LYS A 238 0.37 8.12 -17.09
N PRO A 239 -0.41 9.01 -16.44
CA PRO A 239 0.13 10.10 -15.63
C PRO A 239 0.74 9.59 -14.31
N GLU A 240 1.83 10.22 -13.88
CA GLU A 240 2.49 9.86 -12.62
C GLU A 240 1.59 10.04 -11.40
N VAL A 241 0.73 11.06 -11.40
CA VAL A 241 -0.20 11.33 -10.29
C VAL A 241 -1.16 10.17 -10.03
N LEU A 242 -1.55 9.41 -11.05
CA LEU A 242 -2.38 8.21 -10.89
C LEU A 242 -1.60 7.12 -10.13
N LEU A 243 -0.38 6.83 -10.58
CA LEU A 243 0.49 5.83 -9.97
C LEU A 243 0.95 6.26 -8.57
N TYR A 244 1.19 7.56 -8.36
CA TYR A 244 1.51 8.11 -7.05
C TYR A 244 0.43 7.77 -6.01
N ARG A 245 -0.84 8.02 -6.35
CA ARG A 245 -1.98 7.73 -5.47
C ARG A 245 -2.14 6.25 -5.21
N ILE A 246 -2.04 5.40 -6.24
CA ILE A 246 -2.14 3.93 -6.13
C ILE A 246 -1.03 3.38 -5.23
N ILE A 247 0.21 3.73 -5.52
CA ILE A 247 1.38 3.20 -4.81
C ILE A 247 1.38 3.65 -3.34
N LEU A 248 1.11 4.93 -3.09
CA LEU A 248 1.02 5.43 -1.72
C LEU A 248 -0.13 4.77 -0.94
N ALA A 249 -1.26 4.55 -1.59
CA ALA A 249 -2.43 3.92 -0.96
C ALA A 249 -2.18 2.49 -0.50
N THR A 250 -1.46 1.70 -1.30
CA THR A 250 -1.48 0.24 -1.19
C THR A 250 -0.12 -0.42 -0.98
N THR A 251 0.93 0.38 -0.71
CA THR A 251 2.27 -0.13 -0.40
C THR A 251 2.96 0.67 0.69
N ASN A 252 3.96 0.05 1.33
CA ASN A 252 4.88 0.68 2.26
C ASN A 252 6.25 0.93 1.61
N LYS A 253 7.07 1.80 2.21
CA LYS A 253 8.47 2.00 1.82
C LYS A 253 9.21 0.65 1.79
N GLY A 254 9.99 0.42 0.74
CA GLY A 254 10.73 -0.83 0.54
C GLY A 254 9.94 -1.99 -0.08
N ASP A 255 8.61 -1.88 -0.23
CA ASP A 255 7.82 -2.88 -0.96
C ASP A 255 8.23 -2.99 -2.43
N VAL A 256 8.01 -4.15 -3.03
CA VAL A 256 8.36 -4.42 -4.43
C VAL A 256 7.11 -4.38 -5.30
N ILE A 257 7.11 -3.45 -6.27
CA ILE A 257 6.01 -3.23 -7.20
C ILE A 257 6.36 -3.87 -8.55
N PHE A 258 5.42 -4.60 -9.10
CA PHE A 258 5.58 -5.24 -10.40
C PHE A 258 4.62 -4.66 -11.44
N ASP A 259 5.15 -4.46 -12.66
CA ASP A 259 4.36 -4.05 -13.82
C ASP A 259 4.68 -4.95 -15.02
N PRO A 260 3.73 -5.84 -15.41
CA PRO A 260 3.94 -6.75 -16.55
C PRO A 260 3.87 -6.06 -17.92
N PHE A 261 3.39 -4.81 -17.98
CA PHE A 261 3.19 -4.04 -19.23
C PHE A 261 3.72 -2.62 -19.04
N LEU A 262 5.02 -2.51 -18.78
CA LEU A 262 5.66 -1.32 -18.22
C LEU A 262 5.53 -0.06 -19.10
N GLY A 263 5.41 -0.22 -20.43
CA GLY A 263 5.39 0.88 -21.37
C GLY A 263 6.62 1.79 -21.23
N THR A 264 6.39 3.08 -20.99
CA THR A 264 7.45 4.07 -20.77
C THR A 264 7.88 4.23 -19.31
N GLY A 265 7.54 3.26 -18.44
CA GLY A 265 8.11 3.15 -17.10
C GLY A 265 7.46 4.01 -16.03
N THR A 266 6.22 4.48 -16.20
CA THR A 266 5.59 5.36 -15.20
C THR A 266 5.50 4.70 -13.82
N THR A 267 5.12 3.42 -13.75
CA THR A 267 5.05 2.66 -12.49
C THR A 267 6.41 2.60 -11.79
N ALA A 268 7.47 2.26 -12.51
CA ALA A 268 8.83 2.16 -11.97
C ALA A 268 9.38 3.53 -11.51
N VAL A 269 9.10 4.59 -12.28
CA VAL A 269 9.49 5.96 -11.93
C VAL A 269 8.86 6.39 -10.61
N VAL A 270 7.54 6.19 -10.46
CA VAL A 270 6.84 6.59 -9.23
C VAL A 270 7.22 5.70 -8.06
N ALA A 271 7.39 4.39 -8.27
CA ALA A 271 7.90 3.48 -7.25
C ALA A 271 9.26 3.95 -6.72
N LYS A 272 10.20 4.26 -7.63
CA LYS A 272 11.54 4.79 -7.29
C LYS A 272 11.44 6.11 -6.53
N LYS A 273 10.64 7.07 -6.99
CA LYS A 273 10.44 8.37 -6.29
C LYS A 273 9.99 8.18 -4.85
N LEU A 274 9.08 7.24 -4.61
CA LEU A 274 8.48 6.97 -3.31
C LEU A 274 9.28 5.98 -2.43
N GLY A 275 10.51 5.63 -2.78
CA GLY A 275 11.33 4.70 -2.00
C GLY A 275 10.82 3.26 -2.03
N ARG A 276 10.02 2.88 -3.04
CA ARG A 276 9.62 1.50 -3.31
C ARG A 276 10.57 0.90 -4.32
N ARG A 277 10.72 -0.41 -4.26
CA ARG A 277 11.45 -1.17 -5.28
C ARG A 277 10.50 -1.52 -6.42
N TYR A 278 11.03 -1.72 -7.60
CA TYR A 278 10.23 -2.01 -8.80
C TYR A 278 10.83 -3.16 -9.62
N PHE A 279 9.97 -3.87 -10.30
CA PHE A 279 10.31 -4.77 -11.38
C PHE A 279 9.31 -4.58 -12.52
N GLY A 280 9.78 -4.51 -13.77
CA GLY A 280 8.90 -4.27 -14.89
C GLY A 280 9.32 -5.02 -16.15
N ILE A 281 8.32 -5.39 -16.96
CA ILE A 281 8.54 -6.06 -18.26
C ILE A 281 7.99 -5.18 -19.35
N GLU A 282 8.77 -5.00 -20.44
CA GLU A 282 8.34 -4.29 -21.62
C GLU A 282 8.79 -5.04 -22.87
N LYS A 283 7.84 -5.33 -23.76
CA LYS A 283 8.09 -6.10 -24.99
C LYS A 283 8.74 -5.23 -26.08
N ASP A 284 8.24 -4.00 -26.23
CA ASP A 284 8.74 -3.09 -27.27
C ASP A 284 10.09 -2.49 -26.84
N LYS A 285 11.12 -2.72 -27.67
CA LYS A 285 12.48 -2.24 -27.40
C LYS A 285 12.60 -0.71 -27.34
N LYS A 286 11.75 0.03 -28.07
CA LYS A 286 11.75 1.50 -28.06
C LYS A 286 11.19 2.02 -26.73
N TYR A 287 10.08 1.42 -26.26
CA TYR A 287 9.47 1.76 -24.98
C TYR A 287 10.38 1.36 -23.83
N PHE A 288 10.97 0.16 -23.89
CA PHE A 288 11.97 -0.29 -22.91
C PHE A 288 13.13 0.69 -22.78
N THR A 289 13.73 1.11 -23.90
CA THR A 289 14.84 2.08 -23.89
C THR A 289 14.42 3.41 -23.28
N ALA A 290 13.25 3.91 -23.65
CA ALA A 290 12.70 5.16 -23.09
C ALA A 290 12.42 5.04 -21.57
N ALA A 291 11.86 3.91 -21.13
CA ALA A 291 11.65 3.61 -19.70
C ALA A 291 12.97 3.59 -18.93
N HIS A 292 13.97 2.88 -19.45
CA HIS A 292 15.29 2.79 -18.83
C HIS A 292 15.94 4.17 -18.65
N GLN A 293 15.93 5.00 -19.70
CA GLN A 293 16.47 6.36 -19.62
C GLN A 293 15.70 7.24 -18.61
N ARG A 294 14.36 7.13 -18.58
CA ARG A 294 13.51 7.89 -17.66
C ARG A 294 13.76 7.48 -16.21
N ILE A 295 13.81 6.20 -15.93
CA ILE A 295 14.06 5.66 -14.58
C ILE A 295 15.44 6.08 -14.07
N ASN A 296 16.48 6.02 -14.92
CA ASN A 296 17.83 6.41 -14.54
C ASN A 296 17.94 7.90 -14.18
N LYS A 297 17.20 8.77 -14.90
CA LYS A 297 17.12 10.21 -14.63
C LYS A 297 16.25 10.58 -13.42
N THR A 298 15.51 9.63 -12.87
CA THR A 298 14.60 9.89 -11.76
C THR A 298 15.35 9.94 -10.44
N ASN A 299 15.23 11.07 -9.73
CA ASN A 299 15.72 11.20 -8.37
C ASN A 299 14.74 10.55 -7.38
N VAL A 300 15.27 9.93 -6.33
CA VAL A 300 14.49 9.46 -5.19
C VAL A 300 14.18 10.67 -4.31
N ILE A 301 13.00 10.72 -3.73
CA ILE A 301 12.68 11.67 -2.67
C ILE A 301 13.54 11.30 -1.45
N GLU A 302 14.10 12.30 -0.78
CA GLU A 302 14.94 12.10 0.41
C GLU A 302 14.20 11.27 1.47
N ASP A 303 14.95 10.43 2.15
CA ASP A 303 14.43 9.37 3.03
C ASP A 303 13.55 9.91 4.17
N ASN A 304 13.90 11.08 4.71
CA ASN A 304 13.18 11.80 5.75
C ASN A 304 11.76 12.29 5.34
N TYR A 305 11.48 12.39 4.02
CA TYR A 305 10.16 12.77 3.49
C TYR A 305 9.32 11.57 3.04
N LEU A 306 9.85 10.35 3.14
CA LEU A 306 9.15 9.14 2.69
C LEU A 306 8.26 8.51 3.77
N ASP A 307 8.34 8.99 5.00
CA ASP A 307 7.52 8.48 6.09
C ASP A 307 6.05 8.85 5.90
N THR A 308 5.20 7.87 6.10
CA THR A 308 3.75 8.02 5.98
C THR A 308 3.08 7.87 7.35
N LEU A 309 1.95 8.54 7.52
CA LEU A 309 1.17 8.40 8.74
C LEU A 309 0.69 6.94 8.90
N GLN A 310 1.03 6.37 10.05
CA GLN A 310 0.59 5.03 10.41
C GLN A 310 -0.92 4.98 10.64
N ASN A 311 -1.54 3.88 10.23
CA ASN A 311 -2.94 3.65 10.52
C ASN A 311 -3.14 3.42 12.02
N ASN A 312 -3.79 4.35 12.70
CA ASN A 312 -4.10 4.21 14.13
C ASN A 312 -4.93 2.95 14.47
N LYS A 313 -5.60 2.35 13.49
CA LYS A 313 -6.32 1.07 13.66
C LYS A 313 -5.40 -0.13 13.88
N SER A 314 -4.12 -0.04 13.55
CA SER A 314 -3.14 -1.10 13.81
C SER A 314 -2.59 -1.07 15.23
N LYS A 315 -2.74 0.04 15.92
CA LYS A 315 -2.25 0.19 17.32
C LYS A 315 -3.24 -0.45 18.30
N PRO A 316 -2.76 -1.19 19.29
CA PRO A 316 -3.62 -1.76 20.33
C PRO A 316 -4.51 -0.68 20.96
N ARG A 317 -5.79 -1.03 21.16
CA ARG A 317 -6.72 -0.12 21.83
C ARG A 317 -6.36 0.00 23.31
N VAL A 318 -6.04 1.20 23.76
CA VAL A 318 -5.78 1.53 25.17
C VAL A 318 -6.97 2.34 25.67
N PRO A 319 -7.79 1.83 26.60
CA PRO A 319 -8.86 2.57 27.24
C PRO A 319 -8.32 3.74 28.06
N PHE A 320 -9.11 4.82 28.25
CA PHE A 320 -8.68 5.95 29.07
C PHE A 320 -8.45 5.55 30.55
N GLY A 321 -9.27 4.64 31.07
CA GLY A 321 -9.11 4.10 32.41
C GLY A 321 -7.73 3.50 32.66
N SER A 322 -7.09 2.91 31.65
CA SER A 322 -5.75 2.34 31.81
C SER A 322 -4.69 3.39 32.14
N LEU A 323 -4.86 4.66 31.80
CA LEU A 323 -3.96 5.73 32.25
C LEU A 323 -4.03 5.93 33.75
N ILE A 324 -5.22 5.74 34.35
CA ILE A 324 -5.47 5.87 35.78
C ILE A 324 -4.93 4.63 36.50
N GLU A 325 -5.27 3.43 36.02
CA GLU A 325 -4.83 2.14 36.58
C GLU A 325 -3.31 2.02 36.63
N MET A 326 -2.63 2.54 35.58
CA MET A 326 -1.16 2.53 35.49
C MET A 326 -0.50 3.75 36.16
N GLY A 327 -1.27 4.62 36.81
CA GLY A 327 -0.77 5.77 37.56
C GLY A 327 -0.19 6.91 36.72
N LEU A 328 -0.42 6.92 35.41
CA LEU A 328 0.05 7.99 34.52
C LEU A 328 -0.73 9.30 34.70
N ILE A 329 -1.98 9.21 35.16
CA ILE A 329 -2.80 10.34 35.56
C ILE A 329 -3.66 9.95 36.76
N LYS A 330 -3.92 10.90 37.66
CA LYS A 330 -4.65 10.61 38.89
C LYS A 330 -6.11 11.08 38.83
N PRO A 331 -7.06 10.39 39.45
CA PRO A 331 -8.38 10.95 39.70
C PRO A 331 -8.27 12.31 40.41
N GLY A 332 -9.16 13.23 40.05
CA GLY A 332 -9.11 14.61 40.50
C GLY A 332 -8.27 15.55 39.66
N THR A 333 -7.42 15.03 38.77
CA THR A 333 -6.66 15.87 37.82
C THR A 333 -7.62 16.61 36.86
N LEU A 334 -7.31 17.88 36.59
CA LEU A 334 -8.04 18.69 35.62
C LEU A 334 -7.44 18.53 34.22
N LEU A 335 -8.28 18.24 33.26
CA LEU A 335 -7.98 18.30 31.83
C LEU A 335 -8.55 19.58 31.26
N PHE A 336 -7.91 20.15 30.26
CA PHE A 336 -8.28 21.39 29.62
C PHE A 336 -8.47 21.19 28.12
N ASP A 337 -9.35 22.00 27.51
CA ASP A 337 -9.29 22.21 26.07
C ASP A 337 -8.03 23.04 25.73
N GLN A 338 -7.62 23.03 24.46
CA GLN A 338 -6.39 23.71 24.01
C GLN A 338 -6.33 25.21 24.35
N LYS A 339 -7.51 25.89 24.41
CA LYS A 339 -7.64 27.30 24.73
C LYS A 339 -7.88 27.58 26.22
N LYS A 340 -7.89 26.57 27.06
CA LYS A 340 -8.23 26.64 28.51
C LYS A 340 -9.61 27.25 28.79
N LYS A 341 -10.53 27.24 27.83
CA LYS A 341 -11.89 27.73 28.01
C LYS A 341 -12.74 26.80 28.86
N TYR A 342 -12.50 25.50 28.71
CA TYR A 342 -13.19 24.45 29.46
C TYR A 342 -12.20 23.59 30.23
N ASN A 343 -12.62 23.16 31.44
CA ASN A 343 -11.87 22.18 32.19
C ASN A 343 -12.80 21.03 32.60
N ALA A 344 -12.25 19.82 32.67
CA ALA A 344 -12.95 18.62 33.08
C ALA A 344 -12.15 17.89 34.15
N LYS A 345 -12.81 17.47 35.24
CA LYS A 345 -12.22 16.72 36.32
C LYS A 345 -12.31 15.23 36.04
N ILE A 346 -11.22 14.52 36.23
CA ILE A 346 -11.17 13.06 36.09
C ILE A 346 -11.76 12.42 37.34
N MET A 347 -12.72 11.52 37.14
CA MET A 347 -13.34 10.74 38.20
C MET A 347 -12.62 9.38 38.39
N VAL A 348 -12.85 8.70 39.51
CA VAL A 348 -12.18 7.42 39.83
C VAL A 348 -12.49 6.29 38.88
N ASP A 349 -13.63 6.32 38.22
CA ASP A 349 -14.08 5.34 37.22
C ASP A 349 -13.59 5.66 35.79
N GLY A 350 -12.77 6.72 35.62
CA GLY A 350 -12.28 7.17 34.34
C GLY A 350 -13.27 8.03 33.56
N SER A 351 -14.43 8.39 34.14
CA SER A 351 -15.30 9.39 33.55
C SER A 351 -14.72 10.81 33.72
N LEU A 352 -15.13 11.72 32.87
CA LEU A 352 -14.87 13.15 33.03
C LEU A 352 -16.12 13.87 33.47
N LYS A 353 -15.97 14.86 34.35
CA LYS A 353 -17.03 15.78 34.77
C LYS A 353 -16.62 17.20 34.37
N CYS A 354 -17.43 17.84 33.54
CA CYS A 354 -17.26 19.21 33.11
C CYS A 354 -18.61 19.92 33.16
N GLN A 355 -18.74 20.91 34.04
CA GLN A 355 -20.02 21.58 34.31
C GLN A 355 -21.12 20.58 34.69
N GLN A 356 -22.24 20.56 33.95
CA GLN A 356 -23.34 19.62 34.14
C GLN A 356 -23.20 18.34 33.27
N THR A 357 -22.07 18.16 32.55
CA THR A 357 -21.85 17.03 31.65
C THR A 357 -20.88 16.04 32.26
N GLU A 358 -21.27 14.76 32.23
CA GLU A 358 -20.46 13.66 32.73
C GLU A 358 -20.46 12.49 31.73
N GLY A 359 -19.35 11.77 31.63
CA GLY A 359 -19.21 10.59 30.78
C GLY A 359 -17.79 10.37 30.28
N SER A 360 -17.65 9.58 29.21
CA SER A 360 -16.33 9.30 28.62
C SER A 360 -15.66 10.57 28.07
N ILE A 361 -14.32 10.51 27.91
CA ILE A 361 -13.54 11.61 27.32
C ILE A 361 -14.10 12.08 25.98
N HIS A 362 -14.65 11.19 25.17
CA HIS A 362 -15.25 11.49 23.86
C HIS A 362 -16.61 12.18 24.01
N LYS A 363 -17.48 11.62 24.87
CA LYS A 363 -18.84 12.11 25.08
C LYS A 363 -18.83 13.52 25.65
N VAL A 364 -17.98 13.77 26.66
CA VAL A 364 -17.89 15.11 27.30
C VAL A 364 -17.32 16.13 26.32
N ALA A 365 -16.28 15.78 25.57
CA ALA A 365 -15.73 16.66 24.54
C ALA A 365 -16.79 17.02 23.47
N ALA A 366 -17.46 16.02 22.88
CA ALA A 366 -18.50 16.23 21.86
C ALA A 366 -19.62 17.15 22.35
N LYS A 367 -20.10 16.93 23.60
CA LYS A 367 -21.20 17.74 24.16
C LYS A 367 -20.79 19.19 24.40
N ILE A 368 -19.56 19.44 24.84
CA ILE A 368 -19.03 20.79 25.09
C ILE A 368 -18.89 21.59 23.79
N ILE A 369 -18.45 20.97 22.71
CA ILE A 369 -18.30 21.64 21.41
C ILE A 369 -19.59 21.68 20.57
N GLY A 370 -20.68 21.04 21.05
CA GLY A 370 -21.93 20.95 20.31
C GLY A 370 -21.87 20.06 19.07
N ALA A 371 -21.02 19.02 19.05
CA ALA A 371 -20.86 18.10 17.92
C ALA A 371 -21.42 16.71 18.25
N GLU A 372 -21.80 15.96 17.21
CA GLU A 372 -22.27 14.57 17.36
C GLU A 372 -21.18 13.64 17.89
N SER A 373 -19.93 13.90 17.53
CA SER A 373 -18.78 13.13 18.00
C SER A 373 -17.51 13.98 18.11
N CYS A 374 -16.61 13.62 19.03
CA CYS A 374 -15.31 14.27 19.18
C CYS A 374 -14.27 13.24 19.62
N ASN A 375 -13.05 13.37 19.11
CA ASN A 375 -11.92 12.56 19.59
C ASN A 375 -11.37 13.14 20.90
N GLY A 376 -11.84 12.65 22.04
CA GLY A 376 -11.41 13.11 23.35
C GLY A 376 -9.92 12.97 23.64
N TRP A 377 -9.21 12.05 22.99
CA TRP A 377 -7.77 11.88 23.17
C TRP A 377 -6.97 13.11 22.66
N THR A 378 -7.38 13.70 21.58
CA THR A 378 -6.75 14.88 21.00
C THR A 378 -7.34 16.18 21.50
N TYR A 379 -8.60 16.15 21.96
CA TYR A 379 -9.29 17.31 22.48
C TYR A 379 -8.82 17.72 23.88
N TRP A 380 -8.68 16.75 24.80
CA TRP A 380 -8.28 17.01 26.16
C TRP A 380 -6.79 17.05 26.33
N HIS A 381 -6.32 18.03 27.12
CA HIS A 381 -4.92 18.28 27.44
C HIS A 381 -4.70 18.22 28.94
N TYR A 382 -3.56 17.70 29.36
CA TYR A 382 -3.10 17.73 30.75
C TYR A 382 -1.98 18.75 30.91
N GLN A 383 -1.83 19.30 32.10
CA GLN A 383 -0.73 20.24 32.43
C GLN A 383 0.57 19.43 32.65
N SER A 384 1.60 19.76 31.89
CA SER A 384 2.96 19.19 32.04
C SER A 384 3.96 20.33 32.20
N GLY A 385 4.32 20.63 33.45
CA GLY A 385 5.06 21.85 33.77
C GLY A 385 4.26 23.07 33.31
N ASN A 386 4.86 23.97 32.54
CA ASN A 386 4.20 25.18 32.03
C ASN A 386 3.38 24.93 30.73
N ASN A 387 3.41 23.73 30.15
CA ASN A 387 2.78 23.45 28.87
C ASN A 387 1.55 22.56 28.99
N LEU A 388 0.59 22.74 28.09
CA LEU A 388 -0.49 21.82 27.87
C LEU A 388 -0.07 20.79 26.83
N LYS A 389 -0.33 19.50 27.13
CA LYS A 389 -0.07 18.39 26.24
C LYS A 389 -1.31 17.53 26.06
N PRO A 390 -1.63 17.04 24.85
CA PRO A 390 -2.78 16.18 24.65
C PRO A 390 -2.62 14.88 25.43
N ILE A 391 -3.74 14.38 26.01
CA ILE A 391 -3.72 13.13 26.77
C ILE A 391 -3.35 11.93 25.90
N ASP A 392 -3.42 12.05 24.58
CA ASP A 392 -2.95 11.04 23.64
C ASP A 392 -1.46 10.70 23.80
N GLU A 393 -0.62 11.67 24.23
CA GLU A 393 0.79 11.40 24.54
C GLU A 393 0.94 10.37 25.67
N LEU A 394 0.05 10.41 26.68
CA LEU A 394 0.07 9.43 27.76
C LEU A 394 -0.38 8.06 27.27
N ARG A 395 -1.33 8.00 26.35
CA ARG A 395 -1.76 6.75 25.71
C ARG A 395 -0.64 6.09 24.91
N GLU A 396 0.14 6.86 24.18
CA GLU A 396 1.27 6.34 23.41
C GLU A 396 2.36 5.71 24.29
N ARG A 397 2.53 6.18 25.53
CA ARG A 397 3.46 5.58 26.51
C ARG A 397 3.04 4.18 26.95
N LEU A 398 1.74 3.86 26.93
CA LEU A 398 1.22 2.54 27.29
C LEU A 398 1.20 1.56 26.11
N ARG A 399 1.41 2.04 24.90
CA ARG A 399 1.46 1.17 23.72
C ARG A 399 2.82 0.48 23.66
N PRO A 400 2.85 -0.85 23.46
CA PRO A 400 4.12 -1.53 23.23
C PRO A 400 4.83 -0.90 22.04
N ALA A 401 6.12 -0.72 22.14
CA ALA A 401 6.96 -0.31 21.02
C ALA A 401 6.77 -1.34 19.90
N SER A 402 6.35 -0.88 18.70
CA SER A 402 6.10 -1.69 17.51
C SER A 402 7.39 -2.18 16.88
#